data_5e2066a43091ad3b8b8bf0ef7479496a
#
_entry.id   5e2066a43091ad3b8b8bf0ef7479496a
#
_cell.length_a   1.000
_cell.length_b   1.000
_cell.length_c   1.000
_cell.angle_alpha   90.00
_cell.angle_beta   90.00
_cell.angle_gamma   90.00
#
_symmetry.space_group_name_H-M   'P 1'
#
loop_
_entity.id
_entity.type
_entity.pdbx_description
1 polymer ?
#
loop_
_entity_poly.entity_id
_entity_poly.type
_entity_poly.pdbx_seq_one_letter_code
_entity_poly.pdbx_strand_id
1 'polypeptide(L)'
;NEEFPDGVVNTTQPFTRFLAGAADCTVCYFHRPDLKPNLATSLNARYLKNTAVHQMALSVINYSPLQFLYWYDAPQNAQNEPELDFFNALSTVWDDTHIISGQIGEQIAVARKKDGVWFVAAITNNDARTVHLDMSFLESGKKYISTIYTDGGEKVKTRTHVAITEKNITSKNVLKFDLLPRGGIVMIIREK
;
A
#
# COMPACT_ATOMS: atom_id res chain seq x y z
N ASN A 1 4.12 -9.65 -6.66
CA ASN A 1 4.49 -11.01 -7.02
C ASN A 1 3.41 -11.99 -6.56
N GLU A 2 2.74 -12.63 -7.49
CA GLU A 2 1.61 -13.53 -7.25
C GLU A 2 2.02 -14.90 -6.67
N GLU A 3 3.26 -15.32 -6.85
CA GLU A 3 3.76 -16.61 -6.33
C GLU A 3 4.28 -16.51 -4.89
N PHE A 4 4.80 -15.35 -4.51
CA PHE A 4 5.37 -15.10 -3.18
C PHE A 4 4.67 -13.91 -2.49
N PRO A 5 3.36 -13.89 -2.38
CA PRO A 5 2.64 -12.78 -1.75
C PRO A 5 2.72 -12.88 -0.22
N ASP A 6 3.89 -13.17 0.31
CA ASP A 6 4.12 -13.30 1.75
C ASP A 6 4.46 -11.95 2.36
N GLY A 7 3.81 -11.62 3.46
CA GLY A 7 4.04 -10.39 4.18
C GLY A 7 5.48 -10.25 4.68
N VAL A 8 6.14 -11.36 5.05
CA VAL A 8 7.56 -11.35 5.48
C VAL A 8 8.47 -10.99 4.31
N VAL A 9 8.25 -11.55 3.12
CA VAL A 9 9.03 -11.20 1.92
C VAL A 9 8.86 -9.73 1.59
N ASN A 10 7.63 -9.22 1.59
CA ASN A 10 7.35 -7.82 1.26
C ASN A 10 7.94 -6.82 2.27
N THR A 11 8.04 -7.20 3.55
CA THR A 11 8.67 -6.40 4.59
C THR A 11 10.20 -6.59 4.68
N THR A 12 10.76 -7.53 3.92
CA THR A 12 12.22 -7.78 3.83
C THR A 12 12.85 -7.11 2.60
N GLN A 13 12.17 -7.14 1.46
CA GLN A 13 12.71 -6.64 0.19
C GLN A 13 13.16 -5.18 0.23
N PRO A 14 12.44 -4.23 0.87
CA PRO A 14 12.88 -2.84 0.96
C PRO A 14 14.24 -2.66 1.64
N PHE A 15 14.58 -3.55 2.57
CA PHE A 15 15.85 -3.51 3.32
C PHE A 15 16.98 -4.30 2.65
N THR A 16 16.71 -5.03 1.59
CA THR A 16 17.66 -5.91 0.93
C THR A 16 17.72 -5.65 -0.57
N ARG A 17 16.75 -6.16 -1.34
CA ARG A 17 16.74 -6.08 -2.80
C ARG A 17 16.78 -4.64 -3.32
N PHE A 18 16.00 -3.73 -2.72
CA PHE A 18 15.92 -2.35 -3.17
C PHE A 18 17.10 -1.47 -2.74
N LEU A 19 17.98 -1.96 -1.87
CA LEU A 19 19.29 -1.33 -1.60
C LEU A 19 20.24 -1.41 -2.80
N ALA A 20 20.08 -2.44 -3.65
CA ALA A 20 20.86 -2.60 -4.87
C ALA A 20 20.37 -1.71 -6.03
N GLY A 21 19.26 -0.99 -5.84
CA GLY A 21 18.66 -0.10 -6.84
C GLY A 21 17.25 -0.51 -7.23
N ALA A 22 16.73 0.16 -8.24
CA ALA A 22 15.38 -0.05 -8.75
C ALA A 22 15.15 -1.47 -9.31
N ALA A 23 13.91 -1.91 -9.25
CA ALA A 23 13.45 -3.12 -9.91
C ALA A 23 12.07 -2.87 -10.52
N ASP A 24 11.67 -3.69 -11.49
CA ASP A 24 10.28 -3.75 -11.91
C ASP A 24 9.41 -4.29 -10.77
N CYS A 25 8.17 -3.82 -10.72
CA CYS A 25 7.20 -4.23 -9.73
C CYS A 25 5.85 -4.49 -10.39
N THR A 26 5.31 -5.67 -10.13
CA THR A 26 3.93 -5.99 -10.50
C THR A 26 3.09 -6.04 -9.25
N VAL A 27 2.12 -5.14 -9.16
CA VAL A 27 1.14 -5.10 -8.08
C VAL A 27 -0.08 -5.91 -8.51
N CYS A 28 -0.40 -6.97 -7.78
CA CYS A 28 -1.57 -7.80 -8.01
C CYS A 28 -2.70 -7.28 -7.13
N TYR A 29 -3.73 -6.67 -7.74
CA TYR A 29 -4.72 -5.92 -6.96
C TYR A 29 -6.00 -6.70 -6.69
N PHE A 30 -6.53 -7.41 -7.68
CA PHE A 30 -7.77 -8.17 -7.53
C PHE A 30 -7.55 -9.68 -7.59
N HIS A 31 -8.37 -10.40 -6.82
CA HIS A 31 -8.55 -11.84 -7.01
C HIS A 31 -9.48 -12.10 -8.19
N ARG A 32 -9.21 -13.17 -8.91
CA ARG A 32 -10.19 -13.71 -9.82
C ARG A 32 -11.39 -14.23 -9.02
N PRO A 33 -12.64 -13.88 -9.40
CA PRO A 33 -13.82 -14.30 -8.65
C PRO A 33 -14.09 -15.82 -8.70
N ASP A 34 -13.51 -16.51 -9.71
CA ASP A 34 -13.60 -17.96 -9.90
C ASP A 34 -12.50 -18.74 -9.15
N LEU A 35 -11.49 -18.06 -8.61
CA LEU A 35 -10.44 -18.72 -7.84
C LEU A 35 -10.93 -18.99 -6.42
N LYS A 36 -11.12 -20.26 -6.13
CA LYS A 36 -11.43 -20.73 -4.77
C LYS A 36 -10.14 -21.02 -4.03
N PRO A 37 -9.97 -20.55 -2.77
CA PRO A 37 -8.75 -20.73 -1.98
C PRO A 37 -8.30 -22.18 -1.79
N ASN A 38 -9.20 -23.14 -1.99
CA ASN A 38 -9.00 -24.56 -1.64
C ASN A 38 -8.61 -25.45 -2.82
N LEU A 39 -8.44 -24.89 -4.01
CA LEU A 39 -7.98 -25.69 -5.14
C LEU A 39 -6.49 -25.99 -5.02
N ALA A 40 -6.16 -27.23 -4.68
CA ALA A 40 -4.78 -27.76 -4.63
C ALA A 40 -4.18 -27.90 -6.05
N THR A 41 -4.17 -26.81 -6.81
CA THR A 41 -3.62 -26.74 -8.16
C THR A 41 -2.58 -25.62 -8.22
N SER A 42 -1.78 -25.57 -9.30
CA SER A 42 -0.85 -24.46 -9.55
C SER A 42 -1.52 -23.08 -9.55
N LEU A 43 -2.84 -23.02 -9.74
CA LEU A 43 -3.64 -21.81 -9.63
C LEU A 43 -3.75 -21.28 -8.19
N ASN A 44 -3.60 -22.13 -7.18
CA ASN A 44 -3.57 -21.69 -5.78
C ASN A 44 -2.35 -20.86 -5.42
N ALA A 45 -1.25 -21.06 -6.12
CA ALA A 45 -0.06 -20.23 -5.97
C ALA A 45 -0.33 -18.76 -6.33
N ARG A 46 -1.35 -18.51 -7.13
CA ARG A 46 -1.76 -17.18 -7.60
C ARG A 46 -2.79 -16.49 -6.72
N TYR A 47 -3.18 -17.09 -5.62
CA TYR A 47 -4.11 -16.47 -4.68
C TYR A 47 -3.39 -15.40 -3.86
N LEU A 48 -3.90 -14.17 -3.92
CA LEU A 48 -3.36 -13.07 -3.11
C LEU A 48 -3.63 -13.33 -1.63
N LYS A 49 -2.56 -13.39 -0.85
CA LYS A 49 -2.63 -13.59 0.60
C LYS A 49 -2.66 -12.26 1.37
N ASN A 50 -2.22 -11.20 0.74
CA ASN A 50 -2.19 -9.86 1.31
C ASN A 50 -3.50 -9.13 1.02
N THR A 51 -3.82 -8.13 1.84
CA THR A 51 -4.99 -7.29 1.61
C THR A 51 -4.81 -6.39 0.37
N ALA A 52 -5.91 -5.84 -0.14
CA ALA A 52 -5.85 -4.89 -1.25
C ALA A 52 -5.01 -3.65 -0.88
N VAL A 53 -5.14 -3.14 0.35
CA VAL A 53 -4.35 -1.98 0.79
C VAL A 53 -2.87 -2.30 0.93
N HIS A 54 -2.51 -3.53 1.33
CA HIS A 54 -1.11 -3.97 1.30
C HIS A 54 -0.54 -3.91 -0.13
N GLN A 55 -1.30 -4.37 -1.12
CA GLN A 55 -0.89 -4.31 -2.53
C GLN A 55 -0.77 -2.85 -3.02
N MET A 56 -1.69 -1.97 -2.64
CA MET A 56 -1.58 -0.53 -2.91
C MET A 56 -0.29 0.04 -2.30
N ALA A 57 0.01 -0.33 -1.06
CA ALA A 57 1.18 0.15 -0.34
C ALA A 57 2.51 -0.26 -1.00
N LEU A 58 2.59 -1.46 -1.60
CA LEU A 58 3.78 -1.92 -2.32
C LEU A 58 4.16 -0.99 -3.47
N SER A 59 3.19 -0.36 -4.14
CA SER A 59 3.45 0.58 -5.23
C SER A 59 4.16 1.86 -4.79
N VAL A 60 4.07 2.20 -3.49
CA VAL A 60 4.81 3.32 -2.89
C VAL A 60 6.11 2.85 -2.25
N ILE A 61 6.09 1.72 -1.52
CA ILE A 61 7.23 1.22 -0.75
C ILE A 61 8.36 0.77 -1.66
N ASN A 62 8.04 0.00 -2.71
CA ASN A 62 9.03 -0.52 -3.62
C ASN A 62 9.61 0.58 -4.51
N TYR A 63 10.94 0.66 -4.59
CA TYR A 63 11.59 1.57 -5.51
C TYR A 63 11.55 0.99 -6.93
N SER A 64 10.54 1.37 -7.68
CA SER A 64 10.27 0.83 -9.00
C SER A 64 9.73 1.91 -9.94
N PRO A 65 10.57 2.45 -10.86
CA PRO A 65 10.09 3.33 -11.92
C PRO A 65 9.20 2.63 -12.95
N LEU A 66 9.32 1.30 -13.08
CA LEU A 66 8.49 0.47 -13.95
C LEU A 66 7.54 -0.37 -13.10
N GLN A 67 6.28 0.03 -13.09
CA GLN A 67 5.24 -0.66 -12.32
C GLN A 67 4.12 -1.15 -13.24
N PHE A 68 3.63 -2.36 -12.97
CA PHE A 68 2.47 -2.94 -13.60
C PHE A 68 1.39 -3.17 -12.55
N LEU A 69 0.18 -2.71 -12.85
CA LEU A 69 -1.02 -3.10 -12.12
C LEU A 69 -1.58 -4.34 -12.81
N TYR A 70 -1.40 -5.50 -12.20
CA TYR A 70 -1.89 -6.75 -12.71
C TYR A 70 -3.33 -6.98 -12.26
N TRP A 71 -4.19 -7.21 -13.22
CA TRP A 71 -5.62 -7.39 -13.02
C TRP A 71 -6.00 -8.81 -13.38
N TYR A 72 -6.41 -9.58 -12.40
CA TYR A 72 -6.83 -10.95 -12.64
C TYR A 72 -8.17 -11.08 -13.34
N ASP A 73 -9.03 -10.06 -13.21
CA ASP A 73 -10.31 -9.99 -13.88
C ASP A 73 -10.17 -9.41 -15.28
N ALA A 74 -11.16 -9.68 -16.13
CA ALA A 74 -11.33 -8.91 -17.34
C ALA A 74 -11.77 -7.47 -16.95
N PRO A 75 -11.31 -6.41 -17.65
CA PRO A 75 -11.65 -5.03 -17.32
C PRO A 75 -13.16 -4.76 -17.24
N GLN A 76 -13.97 -5.48 -18.01
CA GLN A 76 -15.43 -5.37 -17.97
C GLN A 76 -16.05 -5.86 -16.64
N ASN A 77 -15.31 -6.60 -15.83
CA ASN A 77 -15.76 -7.06 -14.52
C ASN A 77 -15.44 -6.06 -13.40
N ALA A 78 -14.77 -4.94 -13.72
CA ALA A 78 -14.52 -3.88 -12.77
C ALA A 78 -15.85 -3.32 -12.25
N GLN A 79 -15.93 -3.16 -10.94
CA GLN A 79 -17.04 -2.52 -10.27
C GLN A 79 -16.64 -1.08 -9.89
N ASN A 80 -17.50 -0.38 -9.21
CA ASN A 80 -17.17 0.93 -8.69
C ASN A 80 -16.26 0.76 -7.45
N GLU A 81 -14.96 0.77 -7.67
CA GLU A 81 -13.93 0.75 -6.64
C GLU A 81 -13.28 2.14 -6.56
N PRO A 82 -13.76 3.02 -5.66
CA PRO A 82 -13.28 4.42 -5.60
C PRO A 82 -11.80 4.52 -5.19
N GLU A 83 -11.23 3.50 -4.57
CA GLU A 83 -9.81 3.44 -4.23
C GLU A 83 -8.88 3.36 -5.46
N LEU A 84 -9.40 3.08 -6.65
CA LEU A 84 -8.62 3.12 -7.89
C LEU A 84 -8.10 4.53 -8.20
N ASP A 85 -8.72 5.57 -7.67
CA ASP A 85 -8.23 6.95 -7.76
C ASP A 85 -6.84 7.11 -7.14
N PHE A 86 -6.46 6.25 -6.19
CA PHE A 86 -5.11 6.20 -5.68
C PHE A 86 -4.09 5.88 -6.80
N PHE A 87 -4.36 4.87 -7.63
CA PHE A 87 -3.47 4.49 -8.74
C PHE A 87 -3.44 5.54 -9.84
N ASN A 88 -4.54 6.26 -10.08
CA ASN A 88 -4.59 7.38 -11.01
C ASN A 88 -3.70 8.55 -10.55
N ALA A 89 -3.56 8.74 -9.24
CA ALA A 89 -2.73 9.80 -8.67
C ALA A 89 -1.26 9.40 -8.47
N LEU A 90 -0.97 8.08 -8.46
CA LEU A 90 0.33 7.53 -8.11
C LEU A 90 1.42 7.94 -9.11
N SER A 91 2.59 8.29 -8.59
CA SER A 91 3.82 8.42 -9.37
C SER A 91 4.72 7.20 -9.19
N THR A 92 5.56 6.92 -10.17
CA THR A 92 6.60 5.88 -10.10
C THR A 92 8.01 6.44 -9.95
N VAL A 93 8.16 7.77 -10.11
CA VAL A 93 9.41 8.51 -9.96
C VAL A 93 9.22 9.59 -8.90
N TRP A 94 10.12 9.66 -7.95
CA TRP A 94 9.97 10.46 -6.75
C TRP A 94 11.01 11.59 -6.66
N ASP A 95 10.58 12.74 -6.16
CA ASP A 95 11.46 13.90 -5.90
C ASP A 95 12.15 13.77 -4.54
N ASP A 96 11.46 13.10 -3.57
CA ASP A 96 11.97 12.91 -2.21
C ASP A 96 11.45 11.61 -1.60
N THR A 97 12.21 11.06 -0.65
CA THR A 97 11.85 9.85 0.08
C THR A 97 12.25 9.98 1.55
N HIS A 98 11.30 9.74 2.45
CA HIS A 98 11.50 9.74 3.89
C HIS A 98 11.08 8.38 4.47
N ILE A 99 11.98 7.73 5.21
CA ILE A 99 11.67 6.49 5.94
C ILE A 99 11.11 6.87 7.29
N ILE A 100 9.83 6.57 7.52
CA ILE A 100 9.15 6.89 8.78
C ILE A 100 9.53 5.89 9.86
N SER A 101 9.46 4.61 9.54
CA SER A 101 9.86 3.52 10.44
C SER A 101 10.13 2.24 9.65
N GLY A 102 10.85 1.30 10.25
CA GLY A 102 11.08 0.01 9.62
C GLY A 102 11.78 -0.99 10.53
N GLN A 103 11.36 -2.24 10.40
CA GLN A 103 12.00 -3.39 11.01
C GLN A 103 11.93 -4.55 9.99
N ILE A 104 13.10 -5.00 9.56
CA ILE A 104 13.23 -6.00 8.51
C ILE A 104 12.44 -7.27 8.84
N GLY A 105 11.64 -7.73 7.87
CA GLY A 105 10.78 -8.90 8.03
C GLY A 105 9.52 -8.67 8.87
N GLU A 106 9.33 -7.48 9.47
CA GLU A 106 8.20 -7.18 10.33
C GLU A 106 7.28 -6.09 9.77
N GLN A 107 7.82 -4.90 9.52
CA GLN A 107 7.06 -3.77 9.03
C GLN A 107 7.96 -2.73 8.37
N ILE A 108 7.36 -1.90 7.52
CA ILE A 108 7.99 -0.71 6.97
C ILE A 108 6.95 0.38 6.73
N ALA A 109 7.33 1.63 6.98
CA ALA A 109 6.56 2.81 6.64
C ALA A 109 7.44 3.84 5.95
N VAL A 110 6.99 4.32 4.78
CA VAL A 110 7.70 5.31 3.97
C VAL A 110 6.78 6.44 3.55
N ALA A 111 7.36 7.62 3.34
CA ALA A 111 6.73 8.74 2.66
C ALA A 111 7.55 9.08 1.41
N ARG A 112 6.89 9.26 0.27
CA ARG A 112 7.51 9.66 -0.99
C ARG A 112 6.80 10.88 -1.55
N LYS A 113 7.56 11.83 -2.10
CA LYS A 113 7.03 13.08 -2.63
C LYS A 113 7.17 13.13 -4.14
N LYS A 114 6.13 13.62 -4.80
CA LYS A 114 6.16 13.99 -6.20
C LYS A 114 5.33 15.24 -6.45
N ASP A 115 5.91 16.24 -7.11
CA ASP A 115 5.24 17.49 -7.49
C ASP A 115 4.42 18.12 -6.34
N GLY A 116 5.00 18.16 -5.12
CA GLY A 116 4.39 18.71 -3.92
C GLY A 116 3.40 17.78 -3.21
N VAL A 117 3.02 16.65 -3.79
CA VAL A 117 2.12 15.65 -3.19
C VAL A 117 2.93 14.57 -2.48
N TRP A 118 2.55 14.24 -1.25
CA TRP A 118 3.15 13.14 -0.53
C TRP A 118 2.27 11.88 -0.60
N PHE A 119 2.92 10.75 -0.84
CA PHE A 119 2.36 9.41 -0.78
C PHE A 119 3.00 8.69 0.41
N VAL A 120 2.18 8.33 1.40
CA VAL A 120 2.64 7.59 2.58
C VAL A 120 2.10 6.17 2.51
N ALA A 121 2.93 5.20 2.82
CA ALA A 121 2.52 3.81 2.85
C ALA A 121 3.18 3.08 4.02
N ALA A 122 2.44 2.17 4.64
CA ALA A 122 2.97 1.23 5.60
C ALA A 122 2.36 -0.16 5.40
N ILE A 123 3.15 -1.19 5.63
CA ILE A 123 2.74 -2.60 5.61
C ILE A 123 3.27 -3.34 6.82
N THR A 124 2.58 -4.41 7.18
CA THR A 124 3.05 -5.40 8.16
C THR A 124 3.22 -6.77 7.51
N ASN A 125 3.96 -7.64 8.18
CA ASN A 125 4.12 -9.04 7.80
C ASN A 125 2.84 -9.86 8.03
N ASN A 126 2.99 -11.14 8.40
CA ASN A 126 1.85 -12.05 8.63
C ASN A 126 1.10 -11.75 9.94
N ASP A 127 1.61 -10.87 10.78
CA ASP A 127 1.03 -10.52 12.08
C ASP A 127 0.31 -9.16 12.02
N ALA A 128 -0.77 -9.03 12.77
CA ALA A 128 -1.39 -7.73 13.02
C ALA A 128 -0.44 -6.82 13.80
N ARG A 129 -0.42 -5.53 13.46
CA ARG A 129 0.51 -4.58 14.08
C ARG A 129 -0.07 -3.18 14.16
N THR A 130 0.20 -2.51 15.27
CA THR A 130 -0.01 -1.06 15.36
C THR A 130 1.20 -0.32 14.82
N VAL A 131 0.99 0.58 13.87
CA VAL A 131 2.02 1.48 13.35
C VAL A 131 1.74 2.92 13.76
N HIS A 132 2.80 3.67 14.00
CA HIS A 132 2.74 5.09 14.30
C HIS A 132 3.44 5.84 13.17
N LEU A 133 2.68 6.66 12.46
CA LEU A 133 3.19 7.45 11.33
C LEU A 133 3.43 8.88 11.81
N ASP A 134 4.68 9.22 12.00
CA ASP A 134 5.11 10.58 12.34
C ASP A 134 5.12 11.44 11.07
N MET A 135 4.36 12.54 11.10
CA MET A 135 4.22 13.47 9.98
C MET A 135 5.27 14.59 10.00
N SER A 136 6.33 14.48 10.81
CA SER A 136 7.36 15.52 10.95
C SER A 136 8.13 15.85 9.66
N PHE A 137 8.05 14.98 8.64
CA PHE A 137 8.60 15.25 7.31
C PHE A 137 7.81 16.32 6.52
N LEU A 138 6.58 16.65 6.95
CA LEU A 138 5.79 17.73 6.38
C LEU A 138 6.35 19.10 6.81
N GLU A 139 6.17 20.09 5.96
CA GLU A 139 6.65 21.44 6.23
C GLU A 139 5.94 22.07 7.43
N SER A 140 6.73 22.61 8.37
CA SER A 140 6.19 23.22 9.58
C SER A 140 5.36 24.47 9.27
N GLY A 141 4.23 24.62 9.96
CA GLY A 141 3.32 25.75 9.77
C GLY A 141 2.29 25.57 8.66
N LYS A 142 2.47 24.61 7.76
CA LYS A 142 1.51 24.31 6.72
C LYS A 142 0.40 23.37 7.19
N LYS A 143 -0.74 23.47 6.50
CA LYS A 143 -1.90 22.60 6.70
C LYS A 143 -2.08 21.71 5.48
N TYR A 144 -2.43 20.48 5.72
CA TYR A 144 -2.60 19.47 4.67
C TYR A 144 -3.95 18.76 4.82
N ILE A 145 -4.45 18.25 3.71
CA ILE A 145 -5.53 17.27 3.67
C ILE A 145 -4.93 15.92 3.27
N SER A 146 -5.31 14.87 3.98
CA SER A 146 -4.89 13.50 3.69
C SER A 146 -6.08 12.66 3.34
N THR A 147 -6.07 12.03 2.16
CA THR A 147 -6.96 10.91 1.81
C THR A 147 -6.28 9.62 2.27
N ILE A 148 -6.95 8.85 3.10
CA ILE A 148 -6.41 7.69 3.80
C ILE A 148 -7.17 6.45 3.37
N TYR A 149 -6.44 5.42 2.94
CA TYR A 149 -6.95 4.11 2.53
C TYR A 149 -6.48 3.06 3.52
N THR A 150 -7.42 2.35 4.13
CA THR A 150 -7.14 1.31 5.13
C THR A 150 -7.94 0.05 4.87
N ASP A 151 -7.53 -1.05 5.48
CA ASP A 151 -8.29 -2.29 5.47
C ASP A 151 -9.55 -2.13 6.32
N GLY A 152 -10.70 -1.94 5.66
CA GLY A 152 -11.99 -1.71 6.33
C GLY A 152 -12.67 -2.99 6.81
N GLY A 153 -12.15 -4.17 6.41
CA GLY A 153 -12.74 -5.46 6.72
C GLY A 153 -14.18 -5.59 6.21
N GLU A 154 -14.95 -6.46 6.84
CA GLU A 154 -16.35 -6.75 6.45
C GLU A 154 -17.32 -5.57 6.57
N LYS A 155 -16.93 -4.51 7.25
CA LYS A 155 -17.75 -3.29 7.37
C LYS A 155 -17.87 -2.56 6.04
N VAL A 156 -16.86 -2.68 5.18
CA VAL A 156 -16.85 -2.09 3.84
C VAL A 156 -17.42 -3.10 2.85
N LYS A 157 -18.44 -2.72 2.11
CA LYS A 157 -19.20 -3.63 1.23
C LYS A 157 -18.67 -3.72 -0.21
N THR A 158 -17.49 -3.16 -0.48
CA THR A 158 -16.78 -3.38 -1.75
C THR A 158 -16.07 -4.73 -1.70
N ARG A 159 -15.77 -5.33 -2.84
CA ARG A 159 -15.04 -6.61 -2.90
C ARG A 159 -13.60 -6.52 -2.41
N THR A 160 -13.03 -5.32 -2.36
CA THR A 160 -11.67 -5.05 -1.89
C THR A 160 -11.59 -4.74 -0.41
N HIS A 161 -12.73 -4.42 0.21
CA HIS A 161 -12.84 -4.00 1.61
C HIS A 161 -11.97 -2.79 1.98
N VAL A 162 -11.64 -1.93 1.02
CA VAL A 162 -10.86 -0.71 1.26
C VAL A 162 -11.77 0.38 1.82
N ALA A 163 -11.44 0.86 3.02
CA ALA A 163 -12.07 2.03 3.62
C ALA A 163 -11.32 3.30 3.23
N ILE A 164 -12.05 4.35 2.85
CA ILE A 164 -11.49 5.65 2.47
C ILE A 164 -11.99 6.70 3.44
N THR A 165 -11.07 7.47 4.02
CA THR A 165 -11.37 8.58 4.92
C THR A 165 -10.51 9.78 4.60
N GLU A 166 -10.95 10.97 5.00
CA GLU A 166 -10.16 12.20 4.90
C GLU A 166 -9.84 12.76 6.28
N LYS A 167 -8.64 13.33 6.41
CA LYS A 167 -8.21 13.96 7.65
C LYS A 167 -7.34 15.17 7.39
N ASN A 168 -7.59 16.25 8.14
CA ASN A 168 -6.67 17.39 8.19
C ASN A 168 -5.48 17.05 9.07
N ILE A 169 -4.29 17.31 8.58
CA ILE A 169 -3.04 17.02 9.28
C ILE A 169 -2.03 18.16 9.15
N THR A 170 -1.05 18.12 10.01
CA THR A 170 0.12 19.02 10.04
C THR A 170 1.37 18.21 10.37
N SER A 171 2.54 18.81 10.28
CA SER A 171 3.81 18.19 10.68
C SER A 171 3.90 17.77 12.18
N LYS A 172 2.96 18.22 13.03
CA LYS A 172 2.92 17.88 14.46
C LYS A 172 2.13 16.60 14.76
N ASN A 173 1.49 16.00 13.76
CA ASN A 173 0.67 14.83 13.97
C ASN A 173 1.52 13.55 13.99
N VAL A 174 1.18 12.65 14.91
CA VAL A 174 1.54 11.24 14.86
C VAL A 174 0.23 10.47 14.72
N LEU A 175 0.09 9.77 13.61
CA LEU A 175 -1.12 9.01 13.29
C LEU A 175 -0.92 7.54 13.68
N LYS A 176 -1.90 6.99 14.40
CA LYS A 176 -1.91 5.59 14.82
C LYS A 176 -2.86 4.79 13.93
N PHE A 177 -2.38 3.64 13.43
CA PHE A 177 -3.17 2.70 12.66
C PHE A 177 -2.93 1.27 13.12
N ASP A 178 -4.02 0.52 13.28
CA ASP A 178 -3.96 -0.91 13.58
C ASP A 178 -4.11 -1.67 12.26
N LEU A 179 -3.02 -2.25 11.78
CA LEU A 179 -2.98 -3.03 10.54
C LEU A 179 -3.42 -4.48 10.80
N LEU A 180 -4.23 -5.02 9.91
CA LEU A 180 -4.56 -6.43 9.89
C LEU A 180 -3.32 -7.28 9.56
N PRO A 181 -3.31 -8.59 9.87
CA PRO A 181 -2.28 -9.49 9.34
C PRO A 181 -2.17 -9.36 7.83
N ARG A 182 -0.96 -9.16 7.31
CA ARG A 182 -0.69 -8.90 5.88
C ARG A 182 -1.43 -7.67 5.35
N GLY A 183 -1.75 -6.75 6.23
CA GLY A 183 -2.46 -5.51 5.93
C GLY A 183 -1.53 -4.35 5.63
N GLY A 184 -2.15 -3.23 5.30
CA GLY A 184 -1.43 -2.00 5.00
C GLY A 184 -2.29 -0.76 5.19
N ILE A 185 -1.64 0.36 4.95
CA ILE A 185 -2.26 1.68 4.84
C ILE A 185 -1.57 2.46 3.74
N VAL A 186 -2.32 3.25 2.98
CA VAL A 186 -1.76 4.28 2.10
C VAL A 186 -2.47 5.61 2.31
N MET A 187 -1.74 6.69 2.07
CA MET A 187 -2.26 8.04 2.18
C MET A 187 -1.77 8.88 1.00
N ILE A 188 -2.63 9.78 0.53
CA ILE A 188 -2.26 10.87 -0.37
C ILE A 188 -2.42 12.17 0.42
N ILE A 189 -1.34 12.95 0.55
CA ILE A 189 -1.31 14.16 1.35
C ILE A 189 -1.04 15.36 0.43
N ARG A 190 -1.94 16.34 0.44
CA ARG A 190 -1.85 17.57 -0.34
C ARG A 190 -1.89 18.79 0.56
N GLU A 191 -1.12 19.80 0.24
CA GLU A 191 -1.20 21.12 0.89
C GLU A 191 -2.57 21.75 0.59
N LYS A 192 -3.12 22.45 1.58
CA LYS A 192 -4.40 23.18 1.47
C LYS A 192 -4.20 24.58 0.94
#